data_1e8627b79b6441ef2b2c8062c891817b
#
_entry.id   1e8627b79b6441ef2b2c8062c891817b
#
_cell.length_a   1.000
_cell.length_b   1.000
_cell.length_c   1.000
_cell.angle_alpha   90.00
_cell.angle_beta   90.00
_cell.angle_gamma   90.00
#
_symmetry.space_group_name_H-M   'P 1'
#
loop_
_entity.id
_entity.type
_entity.pdbx_description
1 polymer ?
#
loop_
_entity_poly.entity_id
_entity_poly.type
_entity_poly.pdbx_seq_one_letter_code
_entity_poly.pdbx_strand_id
1 'polypeptide(L)'
;MKETMSSDLTEPHGIELQTKRSRIGSLMGVQVVGLGSCVADRVIRNEDLAALGYDADWIVQRTGILERRHAGDGVATSDLAIEAARRCIAEAGVSHDEIDLVLLGTYTPDMLMPATASLVQDRLGLCAPAMDVQAACASFVFAMLCGMQFVATGCSRLALVIGADCNSRVVNPADEHTFPLFGDAAGAVLLAPGRQTQGLVSYAIGSDGSGADLLCRPMGGSRLPFSHSAENDGQHFLKMQGRPVFKWVIRMLHETIAETLEAAHMTLDDVDLVVFHQANMRIIHSAVKDLGLDPNKVFTNLDRFGNTSSASIPLALDQAFRRGLIRPGNHILFSGFGGGLAWGTVLMRW
;
A
#
# COMPACT_ATOMS: atom_id res chain seq x y z
N MET A 1 -14.61 -54.43 22.53
CA MET A 1 -13.40 -53.64 22.40
C MET A 1 -13.85 -52.31 21.82
N LYS A 2 -13.91 -51.29 22.66
CA LYS A 2 -14.21 -49.90 22.26
C LYS A 2 -12.87 -49.17 22.24
N GLU A 3 -12.40 -48.84 21.06
CA GLU A 3 -11.26 -47.94 20.92
C GLU A 3 -11.73 -46.50 21.14
N THR A 4 -11.19 -45.89 22.15
CA THR A 4 -11.33 -44.46 22.47
C THR A 4 -10.42 -43.70 21.53
N MET A 5 -11.03 -42.94 20.59
CA MET A 5 -10.31 -41.89 19.83
C MET A 5 -10.00 -40.72 20.76
N SER A 6 -8.73 -40.55 21.06
CA SER A 6 -8.18 -39.39 21.72
C SER A 6 -8.28 -38.17 20.78
N SER A 7 -9.01 -37.16 21.21
CA SER A 7 -9.08 -35.86 20.55
C SER A 7 -7.91 -34.98 21.02
N ASP A 8 -6.75 -35.11 20.40
CA ASP A 8 -5.69 -34.12 20.49
C ASP A 8 -6.04 -32.95 19.59
N LEU A 9 -6.79 -32.01 20.16
CA LEU A 9 -6.88 -30.64 19.64
C LEU A 9 -5.59 -29.92 20.06
N THR A 10 -4.55 -30.03 19.24
CA THR A 10 -3.36 -29.16 19.37
C THR A 10 -3.80 -27.72 19.21
N GLU A 11 -3.63 -26.93 20.28
CA GLU A 11 -3.75 -25.47 20.22
C GLU A 11 -2.87 -24.93 19.07
N PRO A 12 -3.34 -23.95 18.28
CA PRO A 12 -2.51 -23.39 17.24
C PRO A 12 -1.29 -22.74 17.89
N HIS A 13 -0.11 -23.29 17.61
CA HIS A 13 1.15 -22.72 18.03
C HIS A 13 1.15 -21.24 17.72
N GLY A 14 1.31 -20.39 18.74
CA GLY A 14 1.45 -18.94 18.55
C GLY A 14 2.62 -18.69 17.61
N ILE A 15 2.31 -18.27 16.37
CA ILE A 15 3.30 -17.91 15.37
C ILE A 15 4.05 -16.70 15.90
N GLU A 16 5.27 -16.90 16.34
CA GLU A 16 6.19 -15.83 16.72
C GLU A 16 6.73 -15.21 15.44
N LEU A 17 5.97 -14.25 14.89
CA LEU A 17 6.33 -13.53 13.67
C LEU A 17 7.59 -12.71 13.96
N GLN A 18 8.71 -13.11 13.38
CA GLN A 18 10.00 -12.45 13.57
C GLN A 18 10.19 -11.38 12.51
N THR A 19 10.32 -10.11 12.91
CA THR A 19 10.67 -9.00 12.02
C THR A 19 12.16 -8.90 11.70
N LYS A 20 13.02 -9.71 12.34
CA LYS A 20 14.49 -9.75 12.12
C LYS A 20 14.94 -10.13 10.68
N ARG A 21 14.05 -10.06 9.70
CA ARG A 21 14.31 -10.38 8.28
C ARG A 21 14.37 -9.16 7.38
N SER A 22 14.40 -7.95 7.94
CA SER A 22 14.53 -6.73 7.15
C SER A 22 15.88 -6.68 6.44
N ARG A 23 15.85 -6.29 5.16
CA ARG A 23 17.03 -5.84 4.42
C ARG A 23 17.11 -4.33 4.53
N ILE A 24 18.20 -3.86 5.09
CA ILE A 24 18.48 -2.43 5.27
C ILE A 24 19.43 -1.99 4.18
N GLY A 25 19.18 -0.83 3.60
CA GLY A 25 20.02 -0.24 2.58
C GLY A 25 19.81 1.27 2.45
N SER A 26 20.58 1.88 1.56
CA SER A 26 20.49 3.28 1.16
C SER A 26 20.51 3.35 -0.34
N LEU A 27 19.83 4.33 -0.95
CA LEU A 27 19.80 4.53 -2.39
C LEU A 27 19.65 6.02 -2.67
N MET A 28 20.80 6.67 -2.89
CA MET A 28 20.89 8.11 -3.15
C MET A 28 21.07 8.37 -4.65
N GLY A 29 20.88 9.63 -5.06
CA GLY A 29 21.03 10.05 -6.46
C GLY A 29 19.77 9.87 -7.30
N VAL A 30 18.60 9.67 -6.66
CA VAL A 30 17.30 9.58 -7.33
C VAL A 30 16.32 10.53 -6.66
N GLN A 31 15.53 11.24 -7.46
CA GLN A 31 14.51 12.18 -6.99
C GLN A 31 13.13 11.84 -7.52
N VAL A 32 12.10 12.33 -6.83
CA VAL A 32 10.73 12.40 -7.34
C VAL A 32 10.56 13.72 -8.06
N VAL A 33 10.13 13.68 -9.32
CA VAL A 33 9.93 14.88 -10.16
C VAL A 33 8.48 15.15 -10.49
N GLY A 34 7.57 14.23 -10.15
CA GLY A 34 6.13 14.40 -10.33
C GLY A 34 5.34 13.51 -9.40
N LEU A 35 4.15 13.97 -9.04
CA LEU A 35 3.16 13.26 -8.24
C LEU A 35 1.79 13.40 -8.86
N GLY A 36 0.97 12.37 -8.73
CA GLY A 36 -0.43 12.41 -9.16
C GLY A 36 -1.24 11.36 -8.44
N SER A 37 -2.50 11.62 -8.25
CA SER A 37 -3.41 10.64 -7.64
C SER A 37 -4.80 10.69 -8.26
N CYS A 38 -5.51 9.58 -8.17
CA CYS A 38 -6.90 9.44 -8.58
C CYS A 38 -7.64 8.63 -7.52
N VAL A 39 -8.82 9.05 -7.16
CA VAL A 39 -9.75 8.30 -6.32
C VAL A 39 -10.99 7.96 -7.12
N ALA A 40 -11.61 6.83 -6.84
CA ALA A 40 -12.85 6.45 -7.51
C ALA A 40 -13.97 7.46 -7.22
N ASP A 41 -14.91 7.62 -8.15
CA ASP A 41 -15.91 8.70 -8.13
C ASP A 41 -17.03 8.47 -7.11
N ARG A 42 -17.43 7.21 -6.92
CA ARG A 42 -18.56 6.86 -6.04
C ARG A 42 -18.19 6.99 -4.58
N VAL A 43 -18.73 8.01 -3.92
CA VAL A 43 -18.60 8.20 -2.47
C VAL A 43 -19.52 7.23 -1.74
N ILE A 44 -18.97 6.48 -0.80
CA ILE A 44 -19.71 5.59 0.11
C ILE A 44 -19.48 6.10 1.53
N ARG A 45 -20.49 6.68 2.13
CA ARG A 45 -20.47 7.12 3.53
C ARG A 45 -20.85 5.99 4.47
N ASN A 46 -20.55 6.14 5.75
CA ASN A 46 -20.94 5.12 6.74
C ASN A 46 -22.45 4.95 6.81
N GLU A 47 -23.22 6.03 6.65
CA GLU A 47 -24.69 6.02 6.63
C GLU A 47 -25.23 5.20 5.45
N ASP A 48 -24.56 5.20 4.30
CA ASP A 48 -24.95 4.41 3.13
C ASP A 48 -24.81 2.89 3.41
N LEU A 49 -23.93 2.51 4.34
CA LEU A 49 -23.72 1.12 4.75
C LEU A 49 -24.77 0.65 5.78
N ALA A 50 -25.54 1.55 6.38
CA ALA A 50 -26.61 1.19 7.31
C ALA A 50 -27.68 0.29 6.64
N ALA A 51 -27.91 0.45 5.34
CA ALA A 51 -28.80 -0.41 4.56
C ALA A 51 -28.31 -1.87 4.48
N LEU A 52 -27.03 -2.11 4.71
CA LEU A 52 -26.39 -3.44 4.76
C LEU A 52 -26.27 -3.96 6.21
N GLY A 53 -26.81 -3.23 7.20
CA GLY A 53 -26.78 -3.61 8.61
C GLY A 53 -25.54 -3.09 9.38
N TYR A 54 -24.74 -2.20 8.81
CA TYR A 54 -23.58 -1.64 9.49
C TYR A 54 -23.94 -0.43 10.35
N ASP A 55 -23.36 -0.34 11.54
CA ASP A 55 -23.47 0.80 12.42
C ASP A 55 -22.41 1.86 12.06
N ALA A 56 -22.87 3.06 11.68
CA ALA A 56 -21.98 4.15 11.24
C ALA A 56 -21.04 4.62 12.36
N ASP A 57 -21.54 4.77 13.59
CA ASP A 57 -20.74 5.21 14.74
C ASP A 57 -19.71 4.15 15.13
N TRP A 58 -20.08 2.88 15.06
CA TRP A 58 -19.16 1.76 15.29
C TRP A 58 -18.01 1.78 14.29
N ILE A 59 -18.29 2.02 13.00
CA ILE A 59 -17.26 2.13 11.96
C ILE A 59 -16.27 3.24 12.31
N VAL A 60 -16.76 4.45 12.63
CA VAL A 60 -15.91 5.60 12.99
C VAL A 60 -15.04 5.28 14.21
N GLN A 61 -15.63 4.76 15.27
CA GLN A 61 -14.91 4.44 16.51
C GLN A 61 -13.84 3.37 16.33
N ARG A 62 -14.07 2.41 15.42
CA ARG A 62 -13.14 1.29 15.17
C ARG A 62 -12.09 1.58 14.15
N THR A 63 -12.36 2.45 13.20
CA THR A 63 -11.52 2.65 12.01
C THR A 63 -11.03 4.08 11.81
N GLY A 64 -11.79 5.07 12.27
CA GLY A 64 -11.61 6.49 11.96
C GLY A 64 -12.09 6.88 10.56
N ILE A 65 -12.72 5.96 9.81
CA ILE A 65 -13.18 6.18 8.43
C ILE A 65 -14.59 6.78 8.46
N LEU A 66 -14.77 7.90 7.77
CA LEU A 66 -16.07 8.57 7.58
C LEU A 66 -16.69 8.18 6.23
N GLU A 67 -15.86 8.14 5.20
CA GLU A 67 -16.26 7.76 3.86
C GLU A 67 -15.12 7.01 3.13
N ARG A 68 -15.47 6.30 2.08
CA ARG A 68 -14.51 5.68 1.15
C ARG A 68 -15.01 5.88 -0.27
N ARG A 69 -14.19 5.49 -1.24
CA ARG A 69 -14.50 5.61 -2.64
C ARG A 69 -14.53 4.24 -3.28
N HIS A 70 -15.57 3.94 -4.02
CA HIS A 70 -15.68 2.69 -4.77
C HIS A 70 -15.76 2.98 -6.27
N ALA A 71 -15.05 2.17 -7.04
CA ALA A 71 -15.09 2.20 -8.49
C ALA A 71 -16.49 1.82 -8.99
N GLY A 72 -17.00 2.60 -9.94
CA GLY A 72 -18.25 2.31 -10.62
C GLY A 72 -18.15 1.04 -11.50
N ASP A 73 -19.30 0.62 -12.07
CA ASP A 73 -19.31 -0.51 -12.97
C ASP A 73 -18.43 -0.23 -14.20
N GLY A 74 -17.66 -1.24 -14.60
CA GLY A 74 -16.74 -1.13 -15.73
C GLY A 74 -15.44 -0.38 -15.47
N VAL A 75 -15.24 0.19 -14.27
CA VAL A 75 -13.96 0.81 -13.88
C VAL A 75 -13.06 -0.25 -13.21
N ALA A 76 -11.84 -0.37 -13.69
CA ALA A 76 -10.83 -1.30 -13.22
C ALA A 76 -9.62 -0.57 -12.61
N THR A 77 -8.69 -1.32 -12.06
CA THR A 77 -7.46 -0.78 -11.46
C THR A 77 -6.64 0.04 -12.46
N SER A 78 -6.57 -0.41 -13.72
CA SER A 78 -5.87 0.33 -14.78
C SER A 78 -6.48 1.72 -15.05
N ASP A 79 -7.80 1.88 -14.95
CA ASP A 79 -8.45 3.17 -15.20
C ASP A 79 -8.03 4.22 -14.18
N LEU A 80 -8.02 3.85 -12.89
CA LEU A 80 -7.54 4.71 -11.80
C LEU A 80 -6.04 5.00 -11.95
N ALA A 81 -5.25 3.96 -12.27
CA ALA A 81 -3.80 4.07 -12.47
C ALA A 81 -3.44 5.03 -13.60
N ILE A 82 -4.15 4.97 -14.75
CA ILE A 82 -3.96 5.84 -15.90
C ILE A 82 -4.22 7.30 -15.54
N GLU A 83 -5.29 7.57 -14.81
CA GLU A 83 -5.62 8.95 -14.44
C GLU A 83 -4.61 9.51 -13.42
N ALA A 84 -4.17 8.72 -12.45
CA ALA A 84 -3.10 9.11 -11.54
C ALA A 84 -1.78 9.37 -12.29
N ALA A 85 -1.43 8.50 -13.23
CA ALA A 85 -0.26 8.65 -14.08
C ALA A 85 -0.31 9.92 -14.95
N ARG A 86 -1.44 10.20 -15.61
CA ARG A 86 -1.61 11.44 -16.39
C ARG A 86 -1.36 12.69 -15.56
N ARG A 87 -1.92 12.75 -14.35
CA ARG A 87 -1.70 13.87 -13.42
C ARG A 87 -0.25 13.97 -12.99
N CYS A 88 0.41 12.84 -12.75
CA CYS A 88 1.81 12.78 -12.39
C CYS A 88 2.73 13.27 -13.52
N ILE A 89 2.48 12.83 -14.76
CA ILE A 89 3.23 13.24 -15.96
C ILE A 89 3.03 14.74 -16.22
N ALA A 90 1.79 15.23 -16.11
CA ALA A 90 1.47 16.65 -16.27
C ALA A 90 2.15 17.53 -15.21
N GLU A 91 2.20 17.08 -13.95
CA GLU A 91 2.89 17.78 -12.86
C GLU A 91 4.40 17.86 -13.10
N ALA A 92 5.00 16.77 -13.60
CA ALA A 92 6.42 16.72 -13.93
C ALA A 92 6.79 17.59 -15.17
N GLY A 93 5.82 17.88 -16.03
CA GLY A 93 6.03 18.64 -17.26
C GLY A 93 6.89 17.91 -18.29
N VAL A 94 6.89 16.58 -18.28
CA VAL A 94 7.67 15.73 -19.19
C VAL A 94 6.81 15.19 -20.33
N SER A 95 7.46 14.82 -21.46
CA SER A 95 6.79 14.14 -22.58
C SER A 95 6.61 12.65 -22.26
N HIS A 96 5.55 12.04 -22.79
CA HIS A 96 5.32 10.60 -22.70
C HIS A 96 6.51 9.78 -23.25
N ASP A 97 7.17 10.24 -24.32
CA ASP A 97 8.30 9.58 -24.96
C ASP A 97 9.56 9.51 -24.07
N GLU A 98 9.62 10.33 -23.03
CA GLU A 98 10.76 10.34 -22.10
C GLU A 98 10.66 9.25 -21.03
N ILE A 99 9.44 8.70 -20.79
CA ILE A 99 9.20 7.66 -19.80
C ILE A 99 9.64 6.32 -20.37
N ASP A 100 10.60 5.69 -19.71
CA ASP A 100 11.28 4.49 -20.19
C ASP A 100 11.12 3.27 -19.26
N LEU A 101 10.27 3.39 -18.21
CA LEU A 101 9.89 2.28 -17.33
C LEU A 101 8.52 2.56 -16.68
N VAL A 102 7.67 1.54 -16.61
CA VAL A 102 6.38 1.58 -15.86
C VAL A 102 6.35 0.44 -14.84
N LEU A 103 6.17 0.78 -13.57
CA LEU A 103 5.99 -0.17 -12.47
C LEU A 103 4.66 0.09 -11.77
N LEU A 104 3.83 -0.93 -11.67
CA LEU A 104 2.54 -0.85 -10.98
C LEU A 104 2.51 -1.77 -9.77
N GLY A 105 2.44 -1.19 -8.58
CA GLY A 105 2.16 -1.90 -7.34
C GLY A 105 0.66 -2.16 -7.20
N THR A 106 0.23 -3.42 -7.29
CA THR A 106 -1.18 -3.81 -7.13
C THR A 106 -1.33 -5.25 -6.65
N TYR A 107 -2.42 -5.55 -5.94
CA TYR A 107 -2.87 -6.92 -5.68
C TYR A 107 -4.28 -7.19 -6.27
N THR A 108 -4.87 -6.18 -6.91
CA THR A 108 -6.15 -6.26 -7.64
C THR A 108 -5.94 -5.94 -9.12
N PRO A 109 -5.10 -6.74 -9.83
CA PRO A 109 -4.87 -6.50 -11.26
C PRO A 109 -6.19 -6.64 -12.04
N ASP A 110 -6.26 -5.99 -13.21
CA ASP A 110 -7.44 -6.10 -14.09
C ASP A 110 -7.71 -7.56 -14.47
N MET A 111 -6.63 -8.31 -14.68
CA MET A 111 -6.65 -9.75 -14.97
C MET A 111 -5.32 -10.38 -14.52
N LEU A 112 -5.28 -11.71 -14.40
CA LEU A 112 -4.06 -12.40 -13.97
C LEU A 112 -2.93 -12.31 -15.02
N MET A 113 -3.27 -12.16 -16.30
CA MET A 113 -2.35 -12.00 -17.43
C MET A 113 -3.08 -11.33 -18.59
N PRO A 114 -2.52 -10.29 -19.22
CA PRO A 114 -1.21 -9.66 -18.98
C PRO A 114 -1.15 -8.87 -17.67
N ALA A 115 0.05 -8.32 -17.36
CA ALA A 115 0.22 -7.36 -16.27
C ALA A 115 -0.64 -6.11 -16.50
N THR A 116 -1.25 -5.57 -15.46
CA THR A 116 -2.04 -4.34 -15.54
C THR A 116 -1.19 -3.14 -15.96
N ALA A 117 0.09 -3.12 -15.58
CA ALA A 117 1.05 -2.12 -16.04
C ALA A 117 1.16 -2.06 -17.57
N SER A 118 1.03 -3.19 -18.28
CA SER A 118 1.04 -3.22 -19.75
C SER A 118 -0.17 -2.53 -20.34
N LEU A 119 -1.36 -2.66 -19.71
CA LEU A 119 -2.57 -1.96 -20.13
C LEU A 119 -2.45 -0.44 -19.89
N VAL A 120 -1.85 -0.06 -18.77
CA VAL A 120 -1.56 1.34 -18.44
C VAL A 120 -0.58 1.93 -19.44
N GLN A 121 0.49 1.21 -19.76
CA GLN A 121 1.51 1.60 -20.73
C GLN A 121 0.90 1.87 -22.11
N ASP A 122 0.11 0.93 -22.65
CA ASP A 122 -0.54 1.04 -23.94
C ASP A 122 -1.51 2.24 -23.99
N ARG A 123 -2.40 2.35 -23.00
CA ARG A 123 -3.43 3.41 -22.96
C ARG A 123 -2.88 4.82 -22.70
N LEU A 124 -1.65 4.93 -22.16
CA LEU A 124 -0.92 6.19 -22.08
C LEU A 124 -0.09 6.46 -23.33
N GLY A 125 0.01 5.50 -24.27
CA GLY A 125 0.85 5.62 -25.47
C GLY A 125 2.34 5.65 -25.16
N LEU A 126 2.78 4.98 -24.08
CA LEU A 126 4.20 4.94 -23.70
C LEU A 126 4.94 3.85 -24.48
N CYS A 127 6.21 4.10 -24.80
CA CYS A 127 7.11 3.11 -25.38
C CYS A 127 8.13 2.64 -24.31
N ALA A 128 7.64 1.92 -23.30
CA ALA A 128 8.40 1.53 -22.12
C ALA A 128 8.09 0.10 -21.70
N PRO A 129 9.07 -0.68 -21.17
CA PRO A 129 8.77 -1.91 -20.46
C PRO A 129 7.86 -1.64 -19.26
N ALA A 130 6.93 -2.56 -19.01
CA ALA A 130 5.93 -2.41 -17.95
C ALA A 130 5.75 -3.73 -17.19
N MET A 131 5.65 -3.66 -15.86
CA MET A 131 5.46 -4.83 -15.02
C MET A 131 4.69 -4.49 -13.74
N ASP A 132 3.93 -5.48 -13.24
CA ASP A 132 3.29 -5.40 -11.93
C ASP A 132 4.25 -5.89 -10.83
N VAL A 133 4.16 -5.24 -9.67
CA VAL A 133 4.88 -5.61 -8.44
C VAL A 133 3.85 -5.90 -7.36
N GLN A 134 3.86 -7.10 -6.78
CA GLN A 134 2.91 -7.48 -5.76
C GLN A 134 3.57 -7.75 -4.41
N ALA A 135 3.17 -6.96 -3.40
CA ALA A 135 3.46 -7.13 -1.99
C ALA A 135 2.23 -6.64 -1.16
N ALA A 136 1.02 -6.93 -1.64
CA ALA A 136 -0.26 -6.44 -1.10
C ALA A 136 -0.22 -4.92 -0.87
N CYS A 137 -0.63 -4.43 0.33
CA CYS A 137 -0.63 -3.00 0.62
C CYS A 137 0.76 -2.34 0.65
N ALA A 138 1.85 -3.14 0.70
CA ALA A 138 3.23 -2.64 0.60
C ALA A 138 3.72 -2.55 -0.87
N SER A 139 2.91 -2.96 -1.86
CA SER A 139 3.32 -3.04 -3.27
C SER A 139 3.94 -1.75 -3.81
N PHE A 140 3.39 -0.59 -3.44
CA PHE A 140 3.96 0.69 -3.87
C PHE A 140 5.39 0.90 -3.37
N VAL A 141 5.68 0.56 -2.10
CA VAL A 141 7.04 0.72 -1.54
C VAL A 141 8.04 -0.18 -2.26
N PHE A 142 7.64 -1.43 -2.55
CA PHE A 142 8.46 -2.36 -3.32
C PHE A 142 8.66 -1.89 -4.77
N ALA A 143 7.59 -1.43 -5.43
CA ALA A 143 7.66 -0.89 -6.79
C ALA A 143 8.55 0.37 -6.84
N MET A 144 8.45 1.26 -5.85
CA MET A 144 9.28 2.46 -5.74
C MET A 144 10.76 2.10 -5.58
N LEU A 145 11.09 1.15 -4.70
CA LEU A 145 12.45 0.67 -4.54
C LEU A 145 12.99 0.06 -5.85
N CYS A 146 12.20 -0.76 -6.54
CA CYS A 146 12.58 -1.29 -7.86
C CYS A 146 12.86 -0.16 -8.85
N GLY A 147 11.94 0.80 -8.99
CA GLY A 147 12.09 1.94 -9.89
C GLY A 147 13.35 2.77 -9.58
N MET A 148 13.58 3.03 -8.29
CA MET A 148 14.78 3.75 -7.86
C MET A 148 16.07 2.98 -8.19
N GLN A 149 16.10 1.65 -8.07
CA GLN A 149 17.23 0.82 -8.49
C GLN A 149 17.47 0.93 -9.99
N PHE A 150 16.44 0.87 -10.84
CA PHE A 150 16.57 1.05 -12.28
C PHE A 150 17.13 2.43 -12.64
N VAL A 151 16.68 3.49 -11.95
CA VAL A 151 17.19 4.84 -12.19
C VAL A 151 18.62 4.99 -11.68
N ALA A 152 18.93 4.52 -10.47
CA ALA A 152 20.28 4.63 -9.89
C ALA A 152 21.35 3.86 -10.67
N THR A 153 20.99 2.75 -11.32
CA THR A 153 21.89 1.95 -12.17
C THR A 153 22.00 2.48 -13.60
N GLY A 154 21.20 3.50 -13.97
CA GLY A 154 21.15 4.06 -15.31
C GLY A 154 20.39 3.20 -16.34
N CYS A 155 19.68 2.16 -15.89
CA CYS A 155 18.81 1.37 -16.77
C CYS A 155 17.52 2.11 -17.16
N SER A 156 17.11 3.10 -16.37
CA SER A 156 15.98 3.99 -16.65
C SER A 156 16.38 5.42 -16.33
N ARG A 157 15.88 6.38 -17.10
CA ARG A 157 16.02 7.82 -16.83
C ARG A 157 14.76 8.41 -16.23
N LEU A 158 13.59 7.89 -16.60
CA LEU A 158 12.29 8.32 -16.08
C LEU A 158 11.42 7.09 -15.82
N ALA A 159 11.35 6.68 -14.57
CA ALA A 159 10.53 5.56 -14.13
C ALA A 159 9.21 6.04 -13.53
N LEU A 160 8.09 5.67 -14.16
CA LEU A 160 6.74 5.90 -13.64
C LEU A 160 6.39 4.75 -12.68
N VAL A 161 6.19 5.09 -11.41
CA VAL A 161 5.83 4.13 -10.35
C VAL A 161 4.44 4.45 -9.85
N ILE A 162 3.54 3.47 -9.89
CA ILE A 162 2.14 3.62 -9.54
C ILE A 162 1.80 2.63 -8.42
N GLY A 163 0.98 3.03 -7.46
CA GLY A 163 0.28 2.15 -6.55
C GLY A 163 -1.22 2.28 -6.80
N ALA A 164 -1.91 1.20 -7.14
CA ALA A 164 -3.34 1.25 -7.45
C ALA A 164 -4.05 -0.04 -7.04
N ASP A 165 -5.25 0.10 -6.49
CA ASP A 165 -6.13 -1.04 -6.20
C ASP A 165 -7.61 -0.67 -6.33
N CYS A 166 -8.41 -1.61 -6.85
CA CYS A 166 -9.86 -1.65 -6.77
C CYS A 166 -10.29 -2.66 -5.70
N ASN A 167 -10.14 -2.28 -4.44
CA ASN A 167 -10.42 -3.14 -3.27
C ASN A 167 -11.89 -3.56 -3.21
N SER A 168 -12.81 -2.69 -3.64
CA SER A 168 -14.26 -2.96 -3.66
C SER A 168 -14.64 -4.21 -4.45
N ARG A 169 -13.77 -4.67 -5.37
CA ARG A 169 -13.97 -5.88 -6.18
C ARG A 169 -13.64 -7.18 -5.44
N VAL A 170 -12.89 -7.09 -4.34
CA VAL A 170 -12.35 -8.25 -3.65
C VAL A 170 -12.76 -8.36 -2.17
N VAL A 171 -13.46 -7.35 -1.63
CA VAL A 171 -14.02 -7.40 -0.27
C VAL A 171 -15.45 -7.95 -0.30
N ASN A 172 -15.82 -8.71 0.72
CA ASN A 172 -17.16 -9.27 0.85
C ASN A 172 -18.12 -8.24 1.45
N PRO A 173 -19.20 -7.83 0.74
CA PRO A 173 -20.18 -6.89 1.29
C PRO A 173 -20.88 -7.37 2.57
N ALA A 174 -20.88 -8.67 2.84
CA ALA A 174 -21.45 -9.25 4.07
C ALA A 174 -20.44 -9.35 5.24
N ASP A 175 -19.17 -8.95 5.03
CA ASP A 175 -18.15 -9.00 6.08
C ASP A 175 -17.97 -7.62 6.72
N GLU A 176 -18.51 -7.44 7.91
CA GLU A 176 -18.42 -6.20 8.69
C GLU A 176 -16.98 -5.80 9.09
N HIS A 177 -16.03 -6.75 9.01
CA HIS A 177 -14.64 -6.53 9.42
C HIS A 177 -13.77 -6.01 8.29
N THR A 178 -14.11 -6.27 7.04
CA THR A 178 -13.32 -5.85 5.89
C THR A 178 -14.06 -4.85 4.99
N PHE A 179 -15.33 -5.05 4.69
CA PHE A 179 -16.05 -4.22 3.73
C PHE A 179 -16.05 -2.71 4.09
N PRO A 180 -16.28 -2.29 5.35
CA PRO A 180 -16.29 -0.88 5.70
C PRO A 180 -14.90 -0.21 5.67
N LEU A 181 -13.81 -1.00 5.58
CA LEU A 181 -12.46 -0.46 5.65
C LEU A 181 -11.96 0.07 4.30
N PHE A 182 -12.24 -0.65 3.21
CA PHE A 182 -11.50 -0.50 1.97
C PHE A 182 -12.13 0.51 1.00
N GLY A 183 -11.26 1.25 0.32
CA GLY A 183 -11.59 2.14 -0.77
C GLY A 183 -10.70 1.91 -1.99
N ASP A 184 -11.08 2.48 -3.13
CA ASP A 184 -10.44 2.32 -4.43
C ASP A 184 -9.74 3.61 -4.83
N ALA A 185 -8.47 3.51 -5.18
CA ALA A 185 -7.66 4.65 -5.59
C ALA A 185 -6.42 4.23 -6.38
N ALA A 186 -5.74 5.22 -6.93
CA ALA A 186 -4.40 5.14 -7.46
C ALA A 186 -3.57 6.35 -7.04
N GLY A 187 -2.27 6.18 -6.90
CA GLY A 187 -1.31 7.25 -6.77
C GLY A 187 -0.05 6.91 -7.57
N ALA A 188 0.61 7.92 -8.12
CA ALA A 188 1.76 7.77 -8.98
C ALA A 188 2.87 8.74 -8.59
N VAL A 189 4.10 8.30 -8.75
CA VAL A 189 5.30 9.14 -8.68
C VAL A 189 6.14 8.93 -9.93
N LEU A 190 6.82 9.97 -10.39
CA LEU A 190 7.80 9.90 -11.47
C LEU A 190 9.21 10.07 -10.88
N LEU A 191 10.06 9.08 -11.10
CA LEU A 191 11.43 9.02 -10.61
C LEU A 191 12.41 9.42 -11.70
N ALA A 192 13.41 10.22 -11.35
CA ALA A 192 14.48 10.67 -12.23
C ALA A 192 15.83 10.64 -11.51
N PRO A 193 16.97 10.69 -12.23
CA PRO A 193 18.26 10.97 -11.62
C PRO A 193 18.21 12.28 -10.83
N GLY A 194 18.77 12.27 -9.64
CA GLY A 194 18.79 13.39 -8.71
C GLY A 194 20.21 13.73 -8.23
N ARG A 195 20.30 14.67 -7.32
CA ARG A 195 21.58 14.99 -6.65
C ARG A 195 21.93 13.83 -5.69
N GLN A 196 23.23 13.65 -5.42
CA GLN A 196 23.70 12.65 -4.44
C GLN A 196 23.16 12.88 -3.00
N THR A 197 22.53 14.03 -2.77
CA THR A 197 21.88 14.35 -1.51
C THR A 197 20.36 14.06 -1.51
N GLN A 198 19.79 13.57 -2.62
CA GLN A 198 18.37 13.22 -2.76
C GLN A 198 18.23 11.70 -2.91
N GLY A 199 17.16 11.13 -2.39
CA GLY A 199 16.89 9.70 -2.48
C GLY A 199 16.58 9.07 -1.14
N LEU A 200 16.74 7.75 -1.06
CA LEU A 200 16.50 7.00 0.17
C LEU A 200 17.74 7.04 1.05
N VAL A 201 17.70 7.85 2.09
CA VAL A 201 18.75 7.92 3.12
C VAL A 201 18.93 6.55 3.74
N SER A 202 17.81 5.88 4.04
CA SER A 202 17.78 4.50 4.46
C SER A 202 16.42 3.87 4.16
N TYR A 203 16.38 2.55 4.10
CA TYR A 203 15.16 1.77 4.02
C TYR A 203 15.33 0.40 4.69
N ALA A 204 14.21 -0.15 5.17
CA ALA A 204 14.12 -1.51 5.69
C ALA A 204 12.95 -2.22 5.02
N ILE A 205 13.21 -3.29 4.24
CA ILE A 205 12.19 -4.09 3.58
C ILE A 205 12.27 -5.55 3.99
N GLY A 206 11.14 -6.24 3.99
CA GLY A 206 11.11 -7.65 4.29
C GLY A 206 9.76 -8.31 4.03
N SER A 207 9.77 -9.63 4.19
CA SER A 207 8.55 -10.44 4.12
C SER A 207 8.64 -11.65 5.03
N ASP A 208 7.47 -12.13 5.50
CA ASP A 208 7.34 -13.33 6.30
C ASP A 208 6.15 -14.17 5.82
N GLY A 209 6.45 -15.19 5.01
CA GLY A 209 5.44 -16.11 4.46
C GLY A 209 4.75 -16.99 5.50
N SER A 210 5.26 -17.08 6.74
CA SER A 210 4.60 -17.83 7.81
C SER A 210 3.27 -17.19 8.23
N GLY A 211 3.08 -15.89 7.94
CA GLY A 211 1.84 -15.15 8.16
C GLY A 211 0.88 -15.09 6.97
N ALA A 212 1.09 -15.89 5.91
CA ALA A 212 0.32 -15.80 4.67
C ALA A 212 -1.20 -15.89 4.87
N ASP A 213 -1.66 -16.74 5.78
CA ASP A 213 -3.08 -16.95 6.05
C ASP A 213 -3.74 -15.86 6.92
N LEU A 214 -2.95 -14.91 7.45
CA LEU A 214 -3.47 -13.83 8.29
C LEU A 214 -4.20 -12.76 7.48
N LEU A 215 -3.77 -12.54 6.24
CA LEU A 215 -4.36 -11.60 5.30
C LEU A 215 -4.14 -12.13 3.88
N CYS A 216 -5.17 -12.72 3.29
CA CYS A 216 -5.06 -13.40 2.01
C CYS A 216 -6.38 -13.37 1.23
N ARG A 217 -6.29 -13.67 -0.07
CA ARG A 217 -7.40 -13.99 -0.95
C ARG A 217 -7.17 -15.41 -1.48
N PRO A 218 -7.82 -16.43 -0.91
CA PRO A 218 -7.45 -17.83 -1.15
C PRO A 218 -7.66 -18.31 -2.57
N MET A 219 -8.75 -17.86 -3.23
CA MET A 219 -9.17 -18.31 -4.55
C MET A 219 -8.73 -17.37 -5.67
N GLY A 220 -8.55 -17.93 -6.85
CA GLY A 220 -8.20 -17.25 -8.09
C GLY A 220 -6.75 -17.48 -8.55
N GLY A 221 -5.93 -18.15 -7.70
CA GLY A 221 -4.56 -18.55 -8.05
C GLY A 221 -4.47 -20.05 -8.42
N SER A 222 -3.25 -20.51 -8.69
CA SER A 222 -2.98 -21.91 -9.08
C SER A 222 -3.25 -22.92 -7.98
N ARG A 223 -3.16 -22.52 -6.70
CA ARG A 223 -3.43 -23.40 -5.55
C ARG A 223 -4.92 -23.72 -5.43
N LEU A 224 -5.76 -22.71 -5.63
CA LEU A 224 -7.20 -22.81 -5.62
C LEU A 224 -7.76 -22.01 -6.81
N PRO A 225 -7.87 -22.61 -7.99
CA PRO A 225 -8.45 -21.94 -9.16
C PRO A 225 -9.90 -21.52 -8.91
N PHE A 226 -10.36 -20.50 -9.63
CA PHE A 226 -11.75 -20.06 -9.53
C PHE A 226 -12.72 -21.20 -9.89
N SER A 227 -13.77 -21.36 -9.10
CA SER A 227 -14.82 -22.36 -9.30
C SER A 227 -16.16 -21.82 -8.81
N HIS A 228 -17.19 -21.92 -9.65
CA HIS A 228 -18.56 -21.50 -9.30
C HIS A 228 -19.13 -22.23 -8.08
N SER A 229 -18.73 -23.48 -7.84
CA SER A 229 -19.18 -24.23 -6.67
C SER A 229 -18.61 -23.73 -5.35
N ALA A 230 -17.48 -23.03 -5.38
CA ALA A 230 -16.81 -22.48 -4.21
C ALA A 230 -17.09 -20.98 -4.01
N GLU A 231 -17.88 -20.32 -4.88
CA GLU A 231 -18.32 -18.93 -4.70
C GLU A 231 -19.10 -18.76 -3.38
N ASN A 232 -19.93 -19.74 -3.04
CA ASN A 232 -20.74 -19.70 -1.83
C ASN A 232 -19.93 -19.72 -0.53
N ASP A 233 -18.66 -20.15 -0.56
CA ASP A 233 -17.76 -20.22 0.58
C ASP A 233 -16.98 -18.90 0.81
N GLY A 234 -17.16 -17.91 -0.07
CA GLY A 234 -16.49 -16.60 0.02
C GLY A 234 -14.97 -16.66 -0.11
N GLN A 235 -14.41 -17.73 -0.69
CA GLN A 235 -12.97 -17.92 -0.86
C GLN A 235 -12.34 -16.94 -1.88
N HIS A 236 -13.15 -16.37 -2.75
CA HIS A 236 -12.74 -15.36 -3.72
C HIS A 236 -12.62 -13.95 -3.11
N PHE A 237 -13.10 -13.77 -1.88
CA PHE A 237 -12.95 -12.50 -1.14
C PHE A 237 -11.70 -12.48 -0.28
N LEU A 238 -11.27 -11.27 0.03
CA LEU A 238 -10.22 -11.00 1.00
C LEU A 238 -10.64 -11.49 2.39
N LYS A 239 -9.75 -12.22 3.06
CA LYS A 239 -9.91 -12.69 4.43
C LYS A 239 -8.84 -12.06 5.31
N MET A 240 -9.22 -11.58 6.49
CA MET A 240 -8.31 -10.91 7.42
C MET A 240 -8.55 -11.34 8.86
N GLN A 241 -7.48 -11.78 9.51
CA GLN A 241 -7.46 -12.01 10.96
C GLN A 241 -7.01 -10.73 11.67
N GLY A 242 -7.93 -9.80 11.91
CA GLY A 242 -7.63 -8.43 12.31
C GLY A 242 -6.75 -8.29 13.56
N ARG A 243 -6.98 -9.09 14.63
CA ARG A 243 -6.20 -9.00 15.89
C ARG A 243 -4.74 -9.42 15.73
N PRO A 244 -4.40 -10.59 15.13
CA PRO A 244 -3.02 -10.96 14.85
C PRO A 244 -2.32 -9.96 13.93
N VAL A 245 -2.98 -9.52 12.85
CA VAL A 245 -2.44 -8.51 11.93
C VAL A 245 -2.13 -7.21 12.66
N PHE A 246 -3.05 -6.69 13.49
CA PHE A 246 -2.83 -5.47 14.28
C PHE A 246 -1.58 -5.57 15.17
N LYS A 247 -1.48 -6.65 15.94
CA LYS A 247 -0.32 -6.87 16.86
C LYS A 247 1.00 -6.93 16.09
N TRP A 248 0.99 -7.63 14.96
CA TRP A 248 2.16 -7.73 14.10
C TRP A 248 2.57 -6.36 13.53
N VAL A 249 1.60 -5.57 13.01
CA VAL A 249 1.88 -4.25 12.42
C VAL A 249 2.52 -3.32 13.44
N ILE A 250 1.98 -3.23 14.66
CA ILE A 250 2.54 -2.33 15.69
C ILE A 250 4.00 -2.70 15.99
N ARG A 251 4.29 -3.99 16.19
CA ARG A 251 5.66 -4.45 16.43
C ARG A 251 6.56 -4.15 15.22
N MET A 252 6.13 -4.47 14.02
CA MET A 252 6.88 -4.26 12.79
C MET A 252 7.21 -2.77 12.58
N LEU A 253 6.25 -1.86 12.79
CA LEU A 253 6.48 -0.42 12.69
C LEU A 253 7.56 0.05 13.66
N HIS A 254 7.50 -0.37 14.92
CA HIS A 254 8.53 -0.05 15.91
C HIS A 254 9.93 -0.49 15.48
N GLU A 255 10.05 -1.76 15.10
CA GLU A 255 11.35 -2.35 14.74
C GLU A 255 11.91 -1.70 13.47
N THR A 256 11.10 -1.60 12.39
CA THR A 256 11.61 -1.11 11.11
C THR A 256 11.87 0.40 11.09
N ILE A 257 11.11 1.19 11.83
CA ILE A 257 11.39 2.62 11.98
C ILE A 257 12.69 2.84 12.75
N ALA A 258 12.88 2.11 13.86
CA ALA A 258 14.13 2.17 14.61
C ALA A 258 15.33 1.76 13.76
N GLU A 259 15.25 0.61 13.06
CA GLU A 259 16.29 0.13 12.14
C GLU A 259 16.61 1.15 11.02
N THR A 260 15.56 1.77 10.45
CA THR A 260 15.72 2.76 9.37
C THR A 260 16.39 4.04 9.87
N LEU A 261 16.00 4.56 11.03
CA LEU A 261 16.61 5.76 11.62
C LEU A 261 18.03 5.50 12.08
N GLU A 262 18.29 4.36 12.73
CA GLU A 262 19.65 3.96 13.15
C GLU A 262 20.60 3.88 11.97
N ALA A 263 20.18 3.23 10.86
CA ALA A 263 20.97 3.14 9.63
C ALA A 263 21.25 4.49 8.98
N ALA A 264 20.37 5.47 9.17
CA ALA A 264 20.53 6.84 8.71
C ALA A 264 21.34 7.71 9.69
N HIS A 265 21.66 7.23 10.89
CA HIS A 265 22.21 8.03 12.00
C HIS A 265 21.32 9.24 12.33
N MET A 266 20.00 9.05 12.30
CA MET A 266 18.99 10.09 12.52
C MET A 266 18.02 9.67 13.63
N THR A 267 17.23 10.64 14.10
CA THR A 267 16.17 10.46 15.09
C THR A 267 14.83 10.89 14.52
N LEU A 268 13.74 10.68 15.24
CA LEU A 268 12.40 11.14 14.84
C LEU A 268 12.30 12.68 14.79
N ASP A 269 13.15 13.40 15.51
CA ASP A 269 13.18 14.86 15.47
C ASP A 269 13.66 15.38 14.11
N ASP A 270 14.53 14.64 13.43
CA ASP A 270 15.06 14.94 12.10
C ASP A 270 14.07 14.67 10.96
N VAL A 271 12.94 14.02 11.25
CA VAL A 271 11.89 13.71 10.28
C VAL A 271 10.89 14.86 10.20
N ASP A 272 10.66 15.39 9.00
CA ASP A 272 9.72 16.48 8.76
C ASP A 272 8.29 16.02 8.58
N LEU A 273 8.09 14.86 7.94
CA LEU A 273 6.77 14.30 7.65
C LEU A 273 6.78 12.77 7.77
N VAL A 274 5.72 12.23 8.33
CA VAL A 274 5.49 10.79 8.44
C VAL A 274 4.20 10.41 7.70
N VAL A 275 4.29 9.42 6.83
CA VAL A 275 3.15 8.86 6.07
C VAL A 275 3.10 7.35 6.27
N PHE A 276 2.20 6.88 7.13
CA PHE A 276 1.93 5.45 7.25
C PHE A 276 0.99 4.98 6.15
N HIS A 277 1.06 3.71 5.80
CA HIS A 277 -0.05 3.06 5.11
C HIS A 277 -1.35 3.30 5.88
N GLN A 278 -2.36 3.84 5.19
CA GLN A 278 -3.63 4.29 5.73
C GLN A 278 -4.59 3.09 5.92
N ALA A 279 -4.21 2.14 6.80
CA ALA A 279 -4.97 0.91 7.01
C ALA A 279 -6.13 1.10 7.99
N ASN A 280 -5.87 1.77 9.11
CA ASN A 280 -6.80 2.00 10.20
C ASN A 280 -6.25 3.07 11.15
N MET A 281 -7.07 4.03 11.57
CA MET A 281 -6.62 5.13 12.42
C MET A 281 -6.09 4.65 13.78
N ARG A 282 -6.59 3.53 14.29
CA ARG A 282 -6.09 2.94 15.55
C ARG A 282 -4.64 2.47 15.45
N ILE A 283 -4.22 1.97 14.28
CA ILE A 283 -2.82 1.61 14.02
C ILE A 283 -1.98 2.89 14.04
N ILE A 284 -2.41 3.93 13.33
CA ILE A 284 -1.70 5.21 13.26
C ILE A 284 -1.58 5.84 14.65
N HIS A 285 -2.67 5.92 15.40
CA HIS A 285 -2.66 6.47 16.76
C HIS A 285 -1.76 5.66 17.71
N SER A 286 -1.77 4.31 17.61
CA SER A 286 -0.88 3.48 18.42
C SER A 286 0.58 3.75 18.06
N ALA A 287 0.92 3.79 16.78
CA ALA A 287 2.29 4.08 16.32
C ALA A 287 2.75 5.48 16.77
N VAL A 288 1.91 6.51 16.63
CA VAL A 288 2.20 7.87 17.08
C VAL A 288 2.50 7.91 18.57
N LYS A 289 1.62 7.29 19.38
CA LYS A 289 1.76 7.26 20.84
C LYS A 289 3.01 6.48 21.27
N ASP A 290 3.17 5.27 20.74
CA ASP A 290 4.17 4.32 21.20
C ASP A 290 5.58 4.72 20.76
N LEU A 291 5.73 5.39 19.61
CA LEU A 291 6.99 5.94 19.09
C LEU A 291 7.30 7.36 19.64
N GLY A 292 6.34 8.02 20.29
CA GLY A 292 6.50 9.41 20.74
C GLY A 292 6.56 10.42 19.58
N LEU A 293 5.90 10.12 18.45
CA LEU A 293 5.86 11.01 17.29
C LEU A 293 5.04 12.27 17.59
N ASP A 294 5.48 13.42 17.04
CA ASP A 294 4.65 14.61 16.98
C ASP A 294 3.47 14.37 16.03
N PRO A 295 2.21 14.40 16.52
CA PRO A 295 1.03 14.20 15.68
C PRO A 295 0.95 15.20 14.51
N ASN A 296 1.52 16.40 14.62
CA ASN A 296 1.52 17.41 13.56
C ASN A 296 2.43 17.04 12.39
N LYS A 297 3.39 16.14 12.59
CA LYS A 297 4.24 15.60 11.53
C LYS A 297 3.61 14.40 10.82
N VAL A 298 2.46 13.87 11.27
CA VAL A 298 1.84 12.68 10.71
C VAL A 298 0.70 13.07 9.78
N PHE A 299 0.86 12.76 8.49
CA PHE A 299 -0.20 12.99 7.51
C PHE A 299 -1.20 11.84 7.45
N THR A 300 -2.48 12.16 7.45
CA THR A 300 -3.57 11.20 7.29
C THR A 300 -4.64 11.72 6.34
N ASN A 301 -5.26 10.80 5.61
CA ASN A 301 -6.42 11.03 4.75
C ASN A 301 -7.39 9.84 4.76
N LEU A 302 -7.18 8.92 5.70
CA LEU A 302 -7.95 7.69 5.89
C LEU A 302 -9.45 7.96 6.12
N ASP A 303 -9.78 9.04 6.82
CA ASP A 303 -11.14 9.47 7.13
C ASP A 303 -12.01 9.61 5.88
N ARG A 304 -11.40 10.03 4.75
CA ARG A 304 -12.06 10.34 3.48
C ARG A 304 -11.97 9.24 2.42
N PHE A 305 -10.96 8.40 2.49
CA PHE A 305 -10.68 7.43 1.42
C PHE A 305 -10.67 5.99 1.89
N GLY A 306 -10.68 5.76 3.22
CA GLY A 306 -10.51 4.45 3.78
C GLY A 306 -9.13 3.86 3.49
N ASN A 307 -9.04 2.55 3.60
CA ASN A 307 -7.84 1.80 3.24
C ASN A 307 -7.80 1.59 1.72
N THR A 308 -6.97 2.36 1.03
CA THR A 308 -6.76 2.26 -0.42
C THR A 308 -5.59 1.34 -0.80
N SER A 309 -5.15 0.48 0.13
CA SER A 309 -4.12 -0.53 -0.08
C SER A 309 -2.82 0.04 -0.66
N SER A 310 -2.34 -0.45 -1.82
CA SER A 310 -1.10 0.02 -2.44
C SER A 310 -1.14 1.49 -2.89
N ALA A 311 -2.33 2.04 -3.11
CA ALA A 311 -2.49 3.46 -3.44
C ALA A 311 -2.32 4.40 -2.23
N SER A 312 -2.39 3.89 -0.99
CA SER A 312 -2.54 4.74 0.19
C SER A 312 -1.36 5.68 0.43
N ILE A 313 -0.14 5.20 0.29
CA ILE A 313 1.07 6.03 0.46
C ILE A 313 1.20 7.05 -0.67
N PRO A 314 1.17 6.69 -1.97
CA PRO A 314 1.34 7.68 -3.03
C PRO A 314 0.19 8.68 -3.10
N LEU A 315 -1.05 8.31 -2.77
CA LEU A 315 -2.18 9.24 -2.62
C LEU A 315 -1.93 10.23 -1.48
N ALA A 316 -1.43 9.77 -0.33
CA ALA A 316 -1.11 10.62 0.81
C ALA A 316 0.07 11.56 0.50
N LEU A 317 1.10 11.08 -0.19
CA LEU A 317 2.25 11.88 -0.63
C LEU A 317 1.81 13.00 -1.60
N ASP A 318 0.99 12.69 -2.62
CA ASP A 318 0.44 13.69 -3.55
C ASP A 318 -0.36 14.77 -2.80
N GLN A 319 -1.23 14.37 -1.89
CA GLN A 319 -2.03 15.33 -1.11
C GLN A 319 -1.19 16.17 -0.15
N ALA A 320 -0.18 15.58 0.50
CA ALA A 320 0.74 16.30 1.36
C ALA A 320 1.57 17.31 0.57
N PHE A 321 2.05 16.93 -0.61
CA PHE A 321 2.78 17.80 -1.53
C PHE A 321 1.92 18.99 -1.97
N ARG A 322 0.68 18.75 -2.43
CA ARG A 322 -0.25 19.82 -2.83
C ARG A 322 -0.64 20.75 -1.70
N ARG A 323 -0.58 20.31 -0.45
CA ARG A 323 -0.77 21.15 0.74
C ARG A 323 0.50 21.90 1.16
N GLY A 324 1.63 21.76 0.44
CA GLY A 324 2.90 22.40 0.75
C GLY A 324 3.61 21.85 2.00
N LEU A 325 3.23 20.63 2.44
CA LEU A 325 3.86 19.94 3.57
C LEU A 325 5.15 19.23 3.18
N ILE A 326 5.37 18.99 1.89
CA ILE A 326 6.59 18.42 1.33
C ILE A 326 7.35 19.50 0.59
N ARG A 327 8.61 19.70 0.95
CA ARG A 327 9.49 20.70 0.37
C ARG A 327 10.86 20.11 0.04
N PRO A 328 11.60 20.66 -0.93
CA PRO A 328 12.97 20.21 -1.21
C PRO A 328 13.83 20.20 0.05
N GLY A 329 14.51 19.06 0.27
CA GLY A 329 15.38 18.83 1.43
C GLY A 329 14.69 18.23 2.64
N ASN A 330 13.35 18.15 2.69
CA ASN A 330 12.64 17.48 3.79
C ASN A 330 13.00 16.01 3.88
N HIS A 331 13.02 15.49 5.11
CA HIS A 331 13.09 14.07 5.40
C HIS A 331 11.69 13.53 5.62
N ILE A 332 11.28 12.61 4.75
CA ILE A 332 9.96 12.00 4.76
C ILE A 332 10.11 10.55 5.11
N LEU A 333 9.49 10.13 6.21
CA LEU A 333 9.42 8.73 6.61
C LEU A 333 8.07 8.17 6.17
N PHE A 334 8.07 7.10 5.39
CA PHE A 334 6.84 6.38 5.07
C PHE A 334 6.99 4.88 5.24
N SER A 335 5.92 4.22 5.68
CA SER A 335 5.93 2.80 5.95
C SER A 335 4.68 2.11 5.39
N GLY A 336 4.90 1.14 4.50
CA GLY A 336 3.88 0.26 3.92
C GLY A 336 3.97 -1.13 4.52
N PHE A 337 2.82 -1.76 4.72
CA PHE A 337 2.72 -3.12 5.25
C PHE A 337 1.43 -3.79 4.76
N GLY A 338 1.44 -5.11 4.64
CA GLY A 338 0.28 -5.85 4.13
C GLY A 338 0.43 -7.36 4.17
N GLY A 339 -0.50 -8.00 3.47
CA GLY A 339 -0.48 -9.46 3.29
C GLY A 339 0.84 -9.96 2.70
N GLY A 340 1.20 -11.17 3.12
CA GLY A 340 2.46 -11.77 2.75
C GLY A 340 3.01 -12.60 3.91
N LEU A 341 3.29 -12.09 5.13
CA LEU A 341 3.31 -10.66 5.42
C LEU A 341 4.44 -9.95 4.69
N ALA A 342 4.24 -8.69 4.31
CA ALA A 342 5.26 -7.90 3.65
C ALA A 342 5.29 -6.48 4.24
N TRP A 343 6.49 -5.87 4.29
CA TRP A 343 6.66 -4.52 4.81
C TRP A 343 7.79 -3.77 4.13
N GLY A 344 7.71 -2.45 4.17
CA GLY A 344 8.76 -1.55 3.73
C GLY A 344 8.66 -0.21 4.44
N THR A 345 9.70 0.15 5.20
CA THR A 345 9.87 1.46 5.82
C THR A 345 11.00 2.20 5.13
N VAL A 346 10.78 3.46 4.82
CA VAL A 346 11.69 4.28 4.01
C VAL A 346 11.85 5.64 4.66
N LEU A 347 13.08 6.10 4.78
CA LEU A 347 13.44 7.48 5.07
C LEU A 347 14.01 8.12 3.82
N MET A 348 13.26 9.03 3.22
CA MET A 348 13.60 9.69 1.97
C MET A 348 13.98 11.15 2.21
N ARG A 349 15.07 11.61 1.59
CA ARG A 349 15.35 13.04 1.44
C ARG A 349 14.81 13.52 0.11
N TRP A 350 13.81 14.41 0.20
CA TRP A 350 13.04 14.92 -0.95
C TRP A 350 13.82 15.90 -1.83
#